data_360198aaf4e3c54c537f71dc9d2a96e1
#
_entry.id   360198aaf4e3c54c537f71dc9d2a96e1
#
_cell.length_a   1.000
_cell.length_b   1.000
_cell.length_c   1.000
_cell.angle_alpha   90.00
_cell.angle_beta   90.00
_cell.angle_gamma   90.00
#
_symmetry.space_group_name_H-M   'P 1'
#
loop_
_entity.id
_entity.type
_entity.pdbx_description
1 polymer ?
#
loop_
_entity_poly.entity_id
_entity_poly.type
_entity_poly.pdbx_seq_one_letter_code
_entity_poly.pdbx_strand_id
1 'polypeptide(L)'
;MKKVSIDGSNLKSYCELDISGSKSESNRILILKSIFNNIKINNLSSSDDTSVLNHSLQNLNENIDVGHAGTSMRFLTAYLATLENKKFIISGSDRMHQRPIGLLVDALNSLGFKVN
;
A
#
# COMPACT_ATOMS: atom_id res chain seq x y z
N MET A 1 24.12 4.82 -11.65
CA MET A 1 23.46 3.53 -11.95
C MET A 1 24.43 2.41 -11.63
N LYS A 2 24.03 1.45 -10.78
CA LYS A 2 24.88 0.27 -10.52
C LYS A 2 24.82 -0.65 -11.73
N LYS A 3 25.99 -1.10 -12.22
CA LYS A 3 26.07 -2.15 -13.25
C LYS A 3 25.98 -3.50 -12.57
N VAL A 4 25.19 -4.39 -13.13
CA VAL A 4 25.10 -5.80 -12.70
C VAL A 4 25.65 -6.65 -13.84
N SER A 5 26.62 -7.52 -13.52
CA SER A 5 27.12 -8.54 -14.43
C SER A 5 26.61 -9.89 -13.93
N ILE A 6 26.04 -10.68 -14.82
CA ILE A 6 25.50 -12.00 -14.48
C ILE A 6 26.25 -13.03 -15.32
N ASP A 7 26.83 -14.01 -14.64
CA ASP A 7 27.47 -15.16 -15.27
C ASP A 7 26.71 -16.43 -14.88
N GLY A 8 26.15 -17.11 -15.86
CA GLY A 8 25.37 -18.35 -15.69
C GLY A 8 26.20 -19.64 -15.70
N SER A 9 27.53 -19.58 -15.72
CA SER A 9 28.40 -20.75 -15.85
C SER A 9 28.38 -21.72 -14.65
N ASN A 10 27.91 -21.26 -13.49
CA ASN A 10 27.86 -22.02 -12.23
C ASN A 10 26.44 -22.25 -11.72
N LEU A 11 25.56 -22.72 -12.58
CA LEU A 11 24.19 -23.04 -12.18
C LEU A 11 24.16 -24.31 -11.28
N LYS A 12 23.48 -24.18 -10.12
CA LYS A 12 23.18 -25.31 -9.25
C LYS A 12 21.97 -26.06 -9.79
N SER A 13 21.99 -27.39 -9.69
CA SER A 13 20.86 -28.25 -10.09
C SER A 13 19.63 -28.08 -9.18
N TYR A 14 19.84 -27.60 -7.96
CA TYR A 14 18.79 -27.33 -6.97
C TYR A 14 19.14 -26.11 -6.13
N CYS A 15 18.16 -25.29 -5.86
CA CYS A 15 18.25 -24.15 -4.95
C CYS A 15 16.89 -23.92 -4.29
N GLU A 16 16.90 -23.70 -2.98
CA GLU A 16 15.73 -23.32 -2.19
C GLU A 16 15.90 -21.86 -1.74
N LEU A 17 14.88 -21.05 -1.94
CA LEU A 17 14.90 -19.64 -1.63
C LEU A 17 13.61 -19.26 -0.87
N ASP A 18 13.79 -18.58 0.26
CA ASP A 18 12.70 -17.90 0.95
C ASP A 18 12.46 -16.53 0.31
N ILE A 19 11.24 -16.28 -0.11
CA ILE A 19 10.83 -14.99 -0.67
C ILE A 19 9.74 -14.37 0.18
N SER A 20 9.73 -13.04 0.27
CA SER A 20 8.65 -12.31 0.92
C SER A 20 7.34 -12.44 0.13
N GLY A 21 6.22 -12.25 0.80
CA GLY A 21 4.92 -12.25 0.17
C GLY A 21 4.79 -11.22 -0.95
N SER A 22 3.82 -11.42 -1.83
CA SER A 22 3.49 -10.49 -2.92
C SER A 22 3.01 -9.15 -2.37
N LYS A 23 3.59 -8.04 -2.82
CA LYS A 23 3.14 -6.68 -2.46
C LYS A 23 1.68 -6.46 -2.81
N SER A 24 1.28 -6.87 -4.01
CA SER A 24 -0.08 -6.65 -4.50
C SER A 24 -1.14 -7.43 -3.72
N GLU A 25 -0.85 -8.65 -3.33
CA GLU A 25 -1.74 -9.46 -2.48
C GLU A 25 -1.75 -8.91 -1.06
N SER A 26 -0.57 -8.63 -0.49
CA SER A 26 -0.43 -8.09 0.86
C SER A 26 -1.22 -6.81 1.06
N ASN A 27 -1.12 -5.86 0.14
CA ASN A 27 -1.82 -4.60 0.26
C ASN A 27 -3.35 -4.78 0.19
N ARG A 28 -3.85 -5.70 -0.64
CA ARG A 28 -5.28 -5.99 -0.72
C ARG A 28 -5.80 -6.66 0.55
N ILE A 29 -5.07 -7.68 1.03
CA ILE A 29 -5.50 -8.42 2.22
C ILE A 29 -5.42 -7.56 3.49
N LEU A 30 -4.52 -6.59 3.57
CA LEU A 30 -4.47 -5.63 4.67
C LEU A 30 -5.74 -4.77 4.75
N ILE A 31 -6.25 -4.30 3.63
CA ILE A 31 -7.54 -3.58 3.59
C ILE A 31 -8.68 -4.50 4.02
N LEU A 32 -8.74 -5.72 3.48
CA LEU A 32 -9.75 -6.70 3.89
C LEU A 32 -9.68 -7.02 5.38
N LYS A 33 -8.47 -7.16 5.93
CA LYS A 33 -8.27 -7.37 7.37
C LYS A 33 -8.76 -6.19 8.21
N SER A 34 -8.67 -4.97 7.71
CA SER A 34 -9.17 -3.78 8.40
C SER A 34 -10.70 -3.72 8.43
N ILE A 35 -11.36 -4.41 7.50
CA ILE A 35 -12.82 -4.54 7.44
C ILE A 35 -13.28 -5.79 8.21
N PHE A 36 -12.53 -6.89 8.09
CA PHE A 36 -12.86 -8.19 8.66
C PHE A 36 -11.77 -8.64 9.64
N ASN A 37 -12.03 -8.53 10.93
CA ASN A 37 -11.04 -8.73 12.01
C ASN A 37 -10.51 -10.18 12.14
N ASN A 38 -11.15 -11.16 11.51
CA ASN A 38 -10.80 -12.58 11.60
C ASN A 38 -9.78 -13.06 10.56
N ILE A 39 -9.25 -12.17 9.73
CA ILE A 39 -8.27 -12.52 8.70
C ILE A 39 -6.88 -12.65 9.32
N LYS A 40 -6.26 -13.82 9.16
CA LYS A 40 -4.86 -14.07 9.48
C LYS A 40 -4.03 -13.97 8.21
N ILE A 41 -2.91 -13.28 8.28
CA ILE A 41 -1.99 -13.10 7.15
C ILE A 41 -0.68 -13.78 7.49
N ASN A 42 -0.24 -14.69 6.63
CA ASN A 42 1.08 -15.31 6.68
C ASN A 42 1.93 -14.75 5.54
N ASN A 43 3.22 -14.57 5.79
CA ASN A 43 4.20 -14.10 4.81
C ASN A 43 3.81 -12.76 4.14
N LEU A 44 3.59 -11.75 4.96
CA LEU A 44 3.33 -10.39 4.47
C LEU A 44 4.55 -9.86 3.68
N SER A 45 4.30 -9.09 2.62
CA SER A 45 5.38 -8.47 1.84
C SER A 45 6.22 -7.53 2.70
N SER A 46 7.52 -7.56 2.50
CA SER A 46 8.49 -6.64 3.11
C SER A 46 8.69 -5.35 2.30
N SER A 47 7.86 -5.09 1.29
CA SER A 47 7.95 -3.85 0.50
C SER A 47 7.57 -2.61 1.31
N ASP A 48 8.18 -1.46 0.97
CA ASP A 48 7.88 -0.17 1.62
C ASP A 48 6.38 0.18 1.56
N ASP A 49 5.73 -0.02 0.40
CA ASP A 49 4.29 0.19 0.25
C ASP A 49 3.47 -0.62 1.27
N THR A 50 3.81 -1.90 1.46
CA THR A 50 3.09 -2.77 2.39
C THR A 50 3.36 -2.36 3.84
N SER A 51 4.60 -2.00 4.16
CA SER A 51 4.98 -1.55 5.50
C SER A 51 4.26 -0.25 5.88
N VAL A 52 4.22 0.72 4.98
CA VAL A 52 3.50 1.98 5.17
C VAL A 52 2.00 1.74 5.34
N LEU A 53 1.40 0.92 4.48
CA LEU A 53 -0.03 0.61 4.56
C LEU A 53 -0.37 -0.08 5.89
N ASN A 54 0.38 -1.10 6.27
CA ASN A 54 0.16 -1.84 7.51
C ASN A 54 0.28 -0.93 8.74
N HIS A 55 1.33 -0.09 8.78
CA HIS A 55 1.53 0.88 9.86
C HIS A 55 0.37 1.87 9.95
N SER A 56 -0.05 2.45 8.82
CA SER A 56 -1.14 3.43 8.78
C SER A 56 -2.47 2.83 9.23
N LEU A 57 -2.76 1.58 8.85
CA LEU A 57 -4.00 0.89 9.25
C LEU A 57 -4.03 0.53 10.74
N GLN A 58 -2.86 0.24 11.33
CA GLN A 58 -2.74 -0.04 12.77
C GLN A 58 -2.77 1.24 13.63
N ASN A 59 -2.36 2.37 13.06
CA ASN A 59 -2.21 3.65 13.76
C ASN A 59 -2.95 4.75 12.99
N LEU A 60 -4.29 4.67 12.94
CA LEU A 60 -5.11 5.66 12.24
C LEU A 60 -5.09 7.00 12.96
N ASN A 61 -4.27 7.92 12.47
CA ASN A 61 -4.19 9.31 12.88
C ASN A 61 -4.86 10.22 11.86
N GLU A 62 -5.23 11.43 12.26
CA GLU A 62 -5.80 12.42 11.34
C GLU A 62 -4.85 12.72 10.16
N ASN A 63 -3.55 12.82 10.43
CA ASN A 63 -2.52 13.07 9.43
C ASN A 63 -1.73 11.79 9.16
N ILE A 64 -1.71 11.36 7.92
CA ILE A 64 -1.04 10.13 7.46
C ILE A 64 -0.02 10.49 6.38
N ASP A 65 1.25 10.25 6.65
CA ASP A 65 2.31 10.39 5.65
C ASP A 65 2.60 9.03 5.00
N VAL A 66 2.39 8.95 3.69
CA VAL A 66 2.66 7.74 2.91
C VAL A 66 4.01 7.77 2.18
N GLY A 67 4.79 8.83 2.34
CA GLY A 67 6.10 8.97 1.71
C GLY A 67 6.03 8.73 0.20
N HIS A 68 6.69 7.67 -0.29
CA HIS A 68 6.71 7.27 -1.70
C HIS A 68 5.73 6.14 -2.04
N ALA A 69 4.93 5.67 -1.09
CA ALA A 69 4.07 4.49 -1.22
C ALA A 69 2.77 4.79 -1.99
N GLY A 70 2.85 4.83 -3.31
CA GLY A 70 1.73 5.22 -4.17
C GLY A 70 0.54 4.27 -4.16
N THR A 71 0.76 2.97 -3.96
CA THR A 71 -0.32 1.99 -3.80
C THR A 71 -1.02 2.21 -2.46
N SER A 72 -0.26 2.43 -1.41
CA SER A 72 -0.79 2.71 -0.06
C SER A 72 -1.63 3.98 -0.05
N MET A 73 -1.18 5.05 -0.70
CA MET A 73 -1.94 6.29 -0.85
C MET A 73 -3.33 6.03 -1.45
N ARG A 74 -3.42 5.27 -2.55
CA ARG A 74 -4.70 4.98 -3.21
C ARG A 74 -5.61 4.09 -2.38
N PHE A 75 -5.06 3.04 -1.78
CA PHE A 75 -5.83 2.13 -0.93
C PHE A 75 -6.34 2.83 0.33
N LEU A 76 -5.49 3.63 0.98
CA LEU A 76 -5.91 4.42 2.14
C LEU A 76 -6.98 5.45 1.77
N THR A 77 -6.83 6.17 0.66
CA THR A 77 -7.84 7.14 0.21
C THR A 77 -9.22 6.49 0.08
N ALA A 78 -9.28 5.33 -0.59
CA ALA A 78 -10.54 4.61 -0.75
C ALA A 78 -11.09 4.08 0.58
N TYR A 79 -10.25 3.46 1.40
CA TYR A 79 -10.67 2.88 2.68
C TYR A 79 -11.11 3.96 3.68
N LEU A 80 -10.31 5.01 3.85
CA LEU A 80 -10.59 6.07 4.83
C LEU A 80 -11.84 6.89 4.45
N ALA A 81 -12.15 7.02 3.15
CA ALA A 81 -13.39 7.65 2.70
C ALA A 81 -14.64 6.93 3.20
N THR A 82 -14.56 5.62 3.52
CA THR A 82 -15.68 4.84 4.06
C THR A 82 -15.86 4.98 5.57
N LEU A 83 -14.91 5.60 6.28
CA LEU A 83 -14.98 5.74 7.74
C LEU A 83 -15.81 6.98 8.10
N GLU A 84 -17.02 6.75 8.62
CA GLU A 84 -17.96 7.80 8.98
C GLU A 84 -17.45 8.67 10.13
N ASN A 85 -17.83 9.95 10.09
CA ASN A 85 -17.56 10.93 11.16
C ASN A 85 -16.07 11.14 11.49
N LYS A 86 -15.17 10.85 10.55
CA LYS A 86 -13.74 11.07 10.67
C LYS A 86 -13.21 11.91 9.52
N LYS A 87 -12.17 12.67 9.79
CA LYS A 87 -11.43 13.44 8.80
C LYS A 87 -10.00 12.95 8.77
N PHE A 88 -9.47 12.75 7.58
CA PHE A 88 -8.09 12.34 7.38
C PHE A 88 -7.42 13.23 6.34
N ILE A 89 -6.13 13.46 6.54
CA ILE A 89 -5.26 14.17 5.60
C ILE A 89 -4.15 13.19 5.23
N ILE A 90 -4.08 12.81 3.95
CA ILE A 90 -3.02 11.97 3.43
C ILE A 90 -2.02 12.87 2.72
N SER A 91 -0.75 12.77 3.09
CA SER A 91 0.37 13.45 2.48
C SER A 91 1.47 12.47 2.09
N GLY A 92 2.46 12.94 1.38
CA GLY A 92 3.62 12.15 0.99
C GLY A 92 4.74 13.04 0.46
N SER A 93 5.73 12.45 -0.19
CA SER A 93 6.84 13.19 -0.79
C SER A 93 6.39 14.12 -1.92
N ASP A 94 7.22 15.08 -2.31
CA ASP A 94 6.95 15.98 -3.45
C ASP A 94 6.60 15.21 -4.73
N ARG A 95 7.26 14.09 -4.95
CA ARG A 95 6.95 13.20 -6.08
C ARG A 95 5.58 12.55 -5.94
N MET A 96 5.11 12.29 -4.73
CA MET A 96 3.77 11.75 -4.48
C MET A 96 2.70 12.77 -4.84
N HIS A 97 2.89 14.05 -4.51
CA HIS A 97 1.97 15.13 -4.87
C HIS A 97 1.80 15.32 -6.39
N GLN A 98 2.78 14.89 -7.19
CA GLN A 98 2.70 14.93 -8.65
C GLN A 98 1.98 13.72 -9.26
N ARG A 99 1.65 12.70 -8.47
CA ARG A 99 0.98 11.49 -8.98
C ARG A 99 -0.51 11.71 -9.17
N PRO A 100 -1.07 11.27 -10.30
CA PRO A 100 -2.50 11.44 -10.55
C PRO A 100 -3.33 10.57 -9.60
N ILE A 101 -4.28 11.18 -8.94
CA ILE A 101 -5.29 10.53 -8.10
C ILE A 101 -6.72 10.99 -8.45
N GLY A 102 -6.87 12.00 -9.31
CA GLY A 102 -8.14 12.63 -9.63
C GLY A 102 -9.25 11.65 -9.99
N LEU A 103 -8.97 10.66 -10.84
CA LEU A 103 -9.98 9.65 -11.22
C LEU A 103 -10.53 8.87 -10.03
N LEU A 104 -9.69 8.55 -9.04
CA LEU A 104 -10.16 7.90 -7.81
C LEU A 104 -11.01 8.84 -6.96
N VAL A 105 -10.57 10.09 -6.82
CA VAL A 105 -11.30 11.14 -6.09
C VAL A 105 -12.68 11.36 -6.74
N ASP A 106 -12.75 11.52 -8.05
CA ASP A 106 -14.00 11.71 -8.80
C ASP A 106 -14.94 10.51 -8.61
N ALA A 107 -14.41 9.30 -8.70
CA ALA A 107 -15.20 8.08 -8.49
C ALA A 107 -15.76 8.00 -7.06
N LEU A 108 -14.95 8.30 -6.03
CA LEU A 108 -15.41 8.29 -4.65
C LEU A 108 -16.47 9.38 -4.41
N ASN A 109 -16.28 10.58 -4.94
CA ASN A 109 -17.26 11.66 -4.83
C ASN A 109 -18.57 11.31 -5.55
N SER A 110 -18.52 10.62 -6.70
CA SER A 110 -19.72 10.17 -7.40
C SER A 110 -20.52 9.11 -6.63
N LEU A 111 -19.86 8.38 -5.73
CA LEU A 111 -20.48 7.43 -4.80
C LEU A 111 -21.01 8.10 -3.52
N GLY A 112 -20.87 9.41 -3.38
CA GLY A 112 -21.38 10.19 -2.24
C GLY A 112 -20.38 10.39 -1.10
N PHE A 113 -19.13 9.95 -1.24
CA PHE A 113 -18.07 10.27 -0.29
C PHE A 113 -17.58 11.72 -0.50
N LYS A 114 -16.91 12.27 0.48
CA LYS A 114 -16.33 13.63 0.42
C LYS A 114 -14.80 13.52 0.43
N VAL A 115 -14.20 13.60 -0.75
CA VAL A 115 -12.74 13.55 -0.93
C VAL A 115 -12.32 14.80 -1.72
N ASN A 116 -11.32 15.55 -1.21
CA ASN A 116 -10.77 16.76 -1.82
C ASN A 116 -9.28 16.61 -2.12
#